data_4cd7e92ebfaeb2950ed074da96424ff9
#
_entry.id   4cd7e92ebfaeb2950ed074da96424ff9
#
_cell.length_a   1.000
_cell.length_b   1.000
_cell.length_c   1.000
_cell.angle_alpha   90.00
_cell.angle_beta   90.00
_cell.angle_gamma   90.00
#
_symmetry.space_group_name_H-M   'P 1'
#
loop_
_entity.id
_entity.type
_entity.pdbx_description
1 polymer ?
#
loop_
_entity_poly.entity_id
_entity_poly.type
_entity_poly.pdbx_seq_one_letter_code
_entity_poly.pdbx_strand_id
1 'polypeptide(L)'
;MEIFNNTTKVVRDDLEKIIQPGSRISIAAACFSIYAYQELKAQLEACEELRFIFTSPTFIAEKTQKERREFYIPRLKREKSLYGTEFEVRLRNELKQKAVAKECAEWMRHKVCFKSNTTRDGMNNFLLVDGAGETYTYMPMNTFTTVDLGCERGNNLTNMVTRLENPASSEFLRMFNSIWADEEKLTDVTEEVIEMISTVYQENAPELVYFMTLYNIFNEFLADISEDVLPNEATGFKDSVVWNKLFNF
;
A
#
# COMPACT_ATOMS: atom_id res chain seq x y z
N MET A 1 -18.74 -11.38 20.21
CA MET A 1 -17.85 -12.04 19.20
C MET A 1 -18.60 -12.14 17.89
N GLU A 2 -18.03 -11.71 16.80
CA GLU A 2 -18.67 -11.65 15.48
C GLU A 2 -17.68 -12.14 14.40
N ILE A 3 -18.20 -12.80 13.34
CA ILE A 3 -17.36 -13.39 12.30
C ILE A 3 -17.64 -12.68 10.97
N PHE A 4 -16.58 -12.31 10.27
CA PHE A 4 -16.56 -11.70 8.94
C PHE A 4 -15.97 -12.68 7.94
N ASN A 5 -16.62 -12.86 6.81
CA ASN A 5 -16.15 -13.74 5.74
C ASN A 5 -15.56 -12.97 4.55
N ASN A 6 -15.48 -11.65 4.67
CA ASN A 6 -14.99 -10.75 3.64
C ASN A 6 -15.59 -10.98 2.25
N THR A 7 -16.84 -11.46 2.21
CA THR A 7 -17.63 -11.66 1.00
C THR A 7 -19.02 -11.05 1.14
N THR A 8 -19.79 -11.50 2.12
CA THR A 8 -21.12 -10.98 2.42
C THR A 8 -21.11 -10.05 3.62
N LYS A 9 -20.17 -10.23 4.52
CA LYS A 9 -19.92 -9.42 5.69
C LYS A 9 -18.47 -9.01 5.73
N VAL A 10 -18.21 -7.75 5.45
CA VAL A 10 -16.89 -7.19 5.14
C VAL A 10 -16.34 -6.47 6.36
N VAL A 11 -15.07 -6.69 6.67
CA VAL A 11 -14.38 -6.04 7.80
C VAL A 11 -14.35 -4.52 7.63
N ARG A 12 -14.11 -4.01 6.42
CA ARG A 12 -14.12 -2.56 6.13
C ARG A 12 -15.43 -1.90 6.59
N ASP A 13 -16.60 -2.47 6.24
CA ASP A 13 -17.92 -1.89 6.54
C ASP A 13 -18.20 -1.83 8.04
N ASP A 14 -17.57 -2.69 8.82
CA ASP A 14 -17.65 -2.70 10.28
C ASP A 14 -16.69 -1.67 10.88
N LEU A 15 -15.46 -1.61 10.39
CA LEU A 15 -14.47 -0.60 10.81
C LEU A 15 -14.97 0.83 10.54
N GLU A 16 -15.66 1.08 9.43
CA GLU A 16 -16.28 2.38 9.15
C GLU A 16 -17.27 2.84 10.23
N LYS A 17 -17.92 1.90 10.90
CA LYS A 17 -18.90 2.19 11.97
C LYS A 17 -18.23 2.33 13.34
N ILE A 18 -17.17 1.52 13.58
CA ILE A 18 -16.54 1.42 14.90
C ILE A 18 -15.48 2.50 15.10
N ILE A 19 -14.74 2.85 14.06
CA ILE A 19 -13.73 3.92 14.15
C ILE A 19 -14.46 5.26 14.21
N GLN A 20 -14.47 5.87 15.37
CA GLN A 20 -15.07 7.17 15.63
C GLN A 20 -13.96 8.23 15.86
N PRO A 21 -14.30 9.53 15.75
CA PRO A 21 -13.36 10.58 16.12
C PRO A 21 -12.81 10.38 17.54
N GLY A 22 -11.49 10.42 17.67
CA GLY A 22 -10.80 10.17 18.94
C GLY A 22 -10.51 8.69 19.23
N SER A 23 -10.91 7.74 18.37
CA SER A 23 -10.46 6.35 18.49
C SER A 23 -8.96 6.23 18.31
N ARG A 24 -8.34 5.27 19.03
CA ARG A 24 -6.94 4.86 18.86
C ARG A 24 -6.91 3.52 18.16
N ILE A 25 -6.08 3.42 17.14
CA ILE A 25 -5.95 2.19 16.34
C ILE A 25 -4.58 1.59 16.58
N SER A 26 -4.55 0.27 16.85
CA SER A 26 -3.30 -0.48 17.04
C SER A 26 -3.30 -1.70 16.14
N ILE A 27 -2.31 -1.82 15.27
CA ILE A 27 -2.22 -2.88 14.27
C ILE A 27 -0.90 -3.63 14.44
N ALA A 28 -0.98 -4.95 14.44
CA ALA A 28 0.16 -5.84 14.31
C ALA A 28 -0.05 -6.68 13.05
N ALA A 29 0.71 -6.41 11.98
CA ALA A 29 0.53 -7.07 10.69
C ALA A 29 1.84 -7.13 9.88
N ALA A 30 1.88 -7.98 8.85
CA ALA A 30 3.08 -8.17 8.03
C ALA A 30 3.34 -6.99 7.08
N CYS A 31 2.31 -6.30 6.60
CA CYS A 31 2.48 -5.15 5.71
C CYS A 31 1.34 -4.13 5.84
N PHE A 32 1.63 -2.90 5.42
CA PHE A 32 0.70 -1.78 5.31
C PHE A 32 0.53 -1.39 3.83
N SER A 33 -0.72 -1.09 3.42
CA SER A 33 -1.04 -0.65 2.07
C SER A 33 -1.63 0.75 2.05
N ILE A 34 -1.13 1.61 1.16
CA ILE A 34 -1.71 2.94 0.90
C ILE A 34 -3.14 2.86 0.37
N TYR A 35 -3.51 1.76 -0.26
CA TYR A 35 -4.88 1.54 -0.74
C TYR A 35 -5.83 1.15 0.39
N ALA A 36 -5.35 0.44 1.43
CA ALA A 36 -6.13 0.21 2.64
C ALA A 36 -6.40 1.53 3.39
N TYR A 37 -5.40 2.44 3.42
CA TYR A 37 -5.63 3.81 3.89
C TYR A 37 -6.72 4.50 3.07
N GLN A 38 -6.68 4.43 1.74
CA GLN A 38 -7.67 5.06 0.87
C GLN A 38 -9.09 4.56 1.15
N GLU A 39 -9.28 3.27 1.38
CA GLU A 39 -10.59 2.67 1.69
C GLU A 39 -11.17 3.16 3.03
N LEU A 40 -10.34 3.47 4.01
CA LEU A 40 -10.72 3.92 5.34
C LEU A 40 -10.31 5.36 5.63
N LYS A 41 -10.04 6.16 4.60
CA LYS A 41 -9.44 7.51 4.73
C LYS A 41 -10.19 8.38 5.73
N ALA A 42 -11.50 8.50 5.61
CA ALA A 42 -12.29 9.35 6.46
C ALA A 42 -12.19 8.97 7.95
N GLN A 43 -12.16 7.66 8.24
CA GLN A 43 -12.07 7.12 9.60
C GLN A 43 -10.66 7.29 10.16
N LEU A 44 -9.64 6.99 9.35
CA LEU A 44 -8.23 7.09 9.75
C LEU A 44 -7.79 8.54 9.96
N GLU A 45 -8.30 9.49 9.17
CA GLU A 45 -8.06 10.91 9.38
C GLU A 45 -8.77 11.46 10.64
N ALA A 46 -9.91 10.87 11.02
CA ALA A 46 -10.67 11.26 12.21
C ALA A 46 -10.14 10.63 13.51
N CYS A 47 -9.38 9.53 13.45
CA CYS A 47 -8.83 8.88 14.65
C CYS A 47 -7.81 9.78 15.36
N GLU A 48 -7.54 9.51 16.64
CA GLU A 48 -6.53 10.23 17.43
C GLU A 48 -5.14 9.84 16.97
N GLU A 49 -4.84 8.54 16.93
CA GLU A 49 -3.56 7.99 16.52
C GLU A 49 -3.70 6.59 15.91
N LEU A 50 -2.74 6.20 15.09
CA LEU A 50 -2.54 4.83 14.64
C LEU A 50 -1.13 4.37 14.98
N ARG A 51 -1.02 3.23 15.68
CA ARG A 51 0.22 2.55 16.03
C ARG A 51 0.33 1.26 15.24
N PHE A 52 1.39 1.09 14.49
CA PHE A 52 1.58 -0.06 13.62
C PHE A 52 2.87 -0.82 13.94
N ILE A 53 2.77 -2.13 14.15
CA ILE A 53 3.93 -3.02 14.30
C ILE A 53 4.03 -3.90 13.06
N PHE A 54 5.16 -3.81 12.33
CA PHE A 54 5.51 -4.81 11.34
C PHE A 54 5.96 -6.08 12.05
N THR A 55 5.16 -7.14 11.95
CA THR A 55 5.36 -8.40 12.70
C THR A 55 6.55 -9.22 12.21
N SER A 56 7.00 -9.00 10.97
CA SER A 56 8.23 -9.59 10.42
C SER A 56 9.36 -8.54 10.42
N PRO A 57 10.63 -8.95 10.59
CA PRO A 57 11.77 -8.04 10.56
C PRO A 57 12.02 -7.52 9.14
N THR A 58 11.17 -6.57 8.74
CA THR A 58 11.09 -6.03 7.38
C THR A 58 12.11 -4.93 7.12
N PHE A 59 12.52 -4.22 8.17
CA PHE A 59 13.40 -3.05 8.12
C PHE A 59 14.78 -3.29 8.75
N ILE A 60 15.11 -4.53 9.11
CA ILE A 60 16.50 -4.84 9.48
C ILE A 60 17.34 -4.61 8.24
N ALA A 61 18.25 -3.66 8.33
CA ALA A 61 19.21 -3.35 7.28
C ALA A 61 20.11 -4.56 7.00
N GLU A 62 19.62 -5.50 6.22
CA GLU A 62 20.53 -6.37 5.49
C GLU A 62 21.24 -5.50 4.45
N LYS A 63 22.52 -5.30 4.66
CA LYS A 63 23.46 -4.73 3.69
C LYS A 63 23.65 -5.64 2.47
N THR A 64 22.65 -6.39 2.08
CA THR A 64 22.68 -7.33 0.96
C THR A 64 21.56 -7.02 -0.01
N GLN A 65 21.99 -6.56 -1.20
CA GLN A 65 21.29 -6.46 -2.48
C GLN A 65 19.80 -6.09 -2.43
N LYS A 66 19.52 -4.93 -2.99
CA LYS A 66 18.20 -4.40 -3.29
C LYS A 66 17.38 -5.40 -4.11
N GLU A 67 16.67 -6.30 -3.46
CA GLU A 67 15.47 -6.88 -4.06
C GLU A 67 14.40 -5.78 -4.04
N ARG A 68 13.97 -5.39 -5.23
CA ARG A 68 12.82 -4.48 -5.41
C ARG A 68 11.62 -5.15 -4.75
N ARG A 69 11.19 -4.63 -3.62
CA ARG A 69 9.89 -4.99 -3.04
C ARG A 69 8.81 -4.42 -3.96
N GLU A 70 8.18 -5.29 -4.71
CA GLU A 70 7.03 -4.93 -5.53
C GLU A 70 5.89 -4.53 -4.58
N PHE A 71 5.53 -3.26 -4.61
CA PHE A 71 4.22 -2.85 -4.12
C PHE A 71 3.18 -3.60 -4.95
N TYR A 72 2.30 -4.35 -4.30
CA TYR A 72 1.28 -5.12 -5.00
C TYR A 72 0.33 -4.16 -5.73
N ILE A 73 0.49 -4.06 -7.04
CA ILE A 73 -0.42 -3.35 -7.93
C ILE A 73 -1.38 -4.39 -8.49
N PRO A 74 -2.69 -4.29 -8.21
CA PRO A 74 -3.67 -5.20 -8.81
C PRO A 74 -3.56 -5.18 -10.33
N ARG A 75 -3.40 -6.35 -10.97
CA ARG A 75 -3.29 -6.44 -12.43
C ARG A 75 -4.59 -5.99 -13.10
N LEU A 76 -4.49 -4.93 -13.85
CA LEU A 76 -5.52 -4.20 -14.60
C LEU A 76 -6.14 -4.98 -15.79
N LYS A 77 -6.65 -6.17 -15.60
CA LYS A 77 -7.30 -6.89 -16.72
C LYS A 77 -8.74 -6.43 -17.03
N ARG A 78 -9.41 -5.70 -16.14
CA ARG A 78 -10.82 -5.30 -16.32
C ARG A 78 -11.04 -3.92 -16.92
N GLU A 79 -10.06 -3.03 -16.89
CA GLU A 79 -10.25 -1.64 -17.34
C GLU A 79 -9.96 -1.44 -18.84
N LYS A 80 -9.33 -2.41 -19.52
CA LYS A 80 -8.97 -2.29 -20.95
C LYS A 80 -10.14 -2.08 -21.91
N SER A 81 -11.36 -2.45 -21.54
CA SER A 81 -12.51 -2.43 -22.46
C SER A 81 -13.42 -1.20 -22.34
N LEU A 82 -13.22 -0.34 -21.36
CA LEU A 82 -14.19 0.74 -21.04
C LEU A 82 -13.63 2.18 -21.03
N TYR A 83 -12.30 2.38 -20.97
CA TYR A 83 -11.76 3.70 -20.62
C TYR A 83 -10.52 4.21 -21.41
N GLY A 84 -10.30 3.74 -22.62
CA GLY A 84 -9.23 4.27 -23.47
C GLY A 84 -8.07 3.31 -23.71
N THR A 85 -6.95 3.83 -24.26
CA THR A 85 -5.73 3.06 -24.56
C THR A 85 -5.06 2.55 -23.28
N GLU A 86 -4.25 1.50 -23.41
CA GLU A 86 -3.48 0.93 -22.27
C GLU A 86 -2.58 1.99 -21.62
N PHE A 87 -2.08 2.93 -22.38
CA PHE A 87 -1.29 4.06 -21.92
C PHE A 87 -2.10 5.02 -21.02
N GLU A 88 -3.31 5.42 -21.47
CA GLU A 88 -4.17 6.31 -20.69
C GLU A 88 -4.59 5.69 -19.35
N VAL A 89 -4.86 4.37 -19.36
CA VAL A 89 -5.17 3.63 -18.14
C VAL A 89 -3.97 3.61 -17.18
N ARG A 90 -2.76 3.33 -17.69
CA ARG A 90 -1.52 3.35 -16.88
C ARG A 90 -1.26 4.74 -16.29
N LEU A 91 -1.29 5.79 -17.13
CA LEU A 91 -1.05 7.15 -16.69
C LEU A 91 -2.03 7.60 -15.60
N ARG A 92 -3.32 7.29 -15.78
CA ARG A 92 -4.34 7.61 -14.78
C ARG A 92 -4.09 6.88 -13.46
N ASN A 93 -3.68 5.61 -13.51
CA ASN A 93 -3.40 4.84 -12.31
C ASN A 93 -2.15 5.34 -11.59
N GLU A 94 -1.09 5.68 -12.31
CA GLU A 94 0.10 6.31 -11.73
C GLU A 94 -0.22 7.65 -11.07
N LEU A 95 -1.03 8.49 -11.68
CA LEU A 95 -1.46 9.76 -11.10
C LEU A 95 -2.30 9.56 -9.84
N LYS A 96 -3.23 8.60 -9.85
CA LYS A 96 -4.01 8.24 -8.65
C LYS A 96 -3.12 7.71 -7.53
N GLN A 97 -2.20 6.81 -7.86
CA GLN A 97 -1.25 6.25 -6.90
C GLN A 97 -0.41 7.34 -6.25
N LYS A 98 0.11 8.30 -7.03
CA LYS A 98 0.87 9.44 -6.52
C LYS A 98 0.03 10.31 -5.59
N ALA A 99 -1.22 10.61 -5.95
CA ALA A 99 -2.13 11.39 -5.12
C ALA A 99 -2.41 10.69 -3.79
N VAL A 100 -2.75 9.40 -3.82
CA VAL A 100 -3.01 8.58 -2.63
C VAL A 100 -1.76 8.48 -1.75
N ALA A 101 -0.59 8.25 -2.36
CA ALA A 101 0.67 8.16 -1.62
C ALA A 101 1.02 9.49 -0.92
N LYS A 102 0.79 10.62 -1.58
CA LYS A 102 1.02 11.95 -1.00
C LYS A 102 0.11 12.21 0.19
N GLU A 103 -1.19 12.01 0.02
CA GLU A 103 -2.17 12.17 1.10
C GLU A 103 -1.89 11.24 2.29
N CYS A 104 -1.57 9.97 1.99
CA CYS A 104 -1.21 8.98 3.00
C CYS A 104 0.05 9.40 3.79
N ALA A 105 1.10 9.86 3.10
CA ALA A 105 2.32 10.31 3.76
C ALA A 105 2.08 11.56 4.63
N GLU A 106 1.24 12.50 4.19
CA GLU A 106 0.86 13.67 5.00
C GLU A 106 0.09 13.25 6.26
N TRP A 107 -0.87 12.36 6.13
CA TRP A 107 -1.58 11.81 7.27
C TRP A 107 -0.66 11.07 8.24
N MET A 108 0.26 10.24 7.73
CA MET A 108 1.22 9.48 8.54
C MET A 108 2.08 10.39 9.42
N ARG A 109 2.58 11.51 8.89
CA ARG A 109 3.43 12.47 9.65
C ARG A 109 2.75 13.00 10.91
N HIS A 110 1.43 13.02 10.94
CA HIS A 110 0.66 13.62 12.02
C HIS A 110 -0.02 12.60 12.93
N LYS A 111 -0.28 11.41 12.46
CA LYS A 111 -1.20 10.46 13.10
C LYS A 111 -0.62 9.07 13.32
N VAL A 112 0.49 8.72 12.68
CA VAL A 112 0.96 7.33 12.66
C VAL A 112 2.34 7.20 13.25
N CYS A 113 2.54 6.13 14.02
CA CYS A 113 3.85 5.67 14.45
C CYS A 113 4.03 4.21 14.02
N PHE A 114 5.14 3.92 13.34
CA PHE A 114 5.51 2.60 12.88
C PHE A 114 6.68 2.05 13.67
N LYS A 115 6.53 0.82 14.16
CA LYS A 115 7.63 0.05 14.73
C LYS A 115 7.81 -1.26 13.97
N SER A 116 9.03 -1.76 13.91
CA SER A 116 9.35 -3.05 13.30
C SER A 116 9.86 -4.02 14.34
N ASN A 117 9.37 -5.25 14.31
CA ASN A 117 9.94 -6.35 15.10
C ASN A 117 11.37 -6.61 14.63
N THR A 118 12.33 -6.54 15.54
CA THR A 118 13.75 -6.80 15.30
C THR A 118 14.15 -8.23 15.66
N THR A 119 13.25 -8.95 16.29
CA THR A 119 13.50 -10.32 16.74
C THR A 119 13.06 -11.35 15.70
N ARG A 120 13.44 -12.61 15.91
CA ARG A 120 12.93 -13.75 15.11
C ARG A 120 11.66 -14.36 15.72
N ASP A 121 11.19 -13.81 16.83
CA ASP A 121 10.01 -14.33 17.51
C ASP A 121 8.74 -13.97 16.72
N GLY A 122 7.88 -14.95 16.54
CA GLY A 122 6.60 -14.76 15.88
C GLY A 122 5.66 -13.90 16.74
N MET A 123 4.87 -13.05 16.07
CA MET A 123 3.87 -12.22 16.69
C MET A 123 2.49 -12.49 16.06
N ASN A 124 1.43 -12.51 16.86
CA ASN A 124 0.08 -12.60 16.34
C ASN A 124 -0.31 -11.35 15.55
N ASN A 125 -1.02 -11.56 14.44
CA ASN A 125 -1.50 -10.50 13.59
C ASN A 125 -2.95 -10.14 13.96
N PHE A 126 -3.18 -8.87 14.26
CA PHE A 126 -4.51 -8.36 14.62
C PHE A 126 -4.60 -6.85 14.40
N LEU A 127 -5.83 -6.36 14.30
CA LEU A 127 -6.18 -4.95 14.32
C LEU A 127 -7.07 -4.68 15.53
N LEU A 128 -6.76 -3.63 16.27
CA LEU A 128 -7.46 -3.23 17.48
C LEU A 128 -7.93 -1.80 17.34
N VAL A 129 -9.18 -1.56 17.68
CA VAL A 129 -9.79 -0.23 17.80
C VAL A 129 -10.20 -0.01 19.24
N ASP A 130 -9.66 1.03 19.86
CA ASP A 130 -9.98 1.47 21.20
C ASP A 130 -10.64 2.86 21.15
N GLY A 131 -11.88 2.97 21.63
CA GLY A 131 -12.60 4.22 21.60
C GLY A 131 -13.95 4.14 22.32
N ALA A 132 -14.43 5.26 22.81
CA ALA A 132 -15.72 5.42 23.50
C ALA A 132 -15.95 4.46 24.68
N GLY A 133 -14.87 3.97 25.31
CA GLY A 133 -14.92 3.04 26.44
C GLY A 133 -15.08 1.57 26.05
N GLU A 134 -15.07 1.28 24.77
CA GLU A 134 -15.12 -0.08 24.23
C GLU A 134 -13.87 -0.37 23.39
N THR A 135 -13.44 -1.63 23.40
CA THR A 135 -12.30 -2.10 22.64
C THR A 135 -12.70 -3.28 21.78
N TYR A 136 -12.31 -3.23 20.52
CA TYR A 136 -12.58 -4.27 19.52
C TYR A 136 -11.29 -4.79 18.92
N THR A 137 -11.16 -6.10 18.78
CA THR A 137 -9.99 -6.75 18.16
C THR A 137 -10.44 -7.62 17.00
N TYR A 138 -9.88 -7.39 15.83
CA TYR A 138 -10.08 -8.18 14.62
C TYR A 138 -8.89 -9.11 14.41
N MET A 139 -9.15 -10.42 14.33
CA MET A 139 -8.10 -11.41 14.14
C MET A 139 -8.58 -12.67 13.42
N PRO A 140 -7.70 -13.31 12.63
CA PRO A 140 -6.39 -12.86 12.22
C PRO A 140 -6.49 -11.67 11.25
N MET A 141 -5.53 -10.73 11.32
CA MET A 141 -5.37 -9.64 10.36
C MET A 141 -3.93 -9.71 9.85
N ASN A 142 -3.69 -10.60 8.88
CA ASN A 142 -2.32 -10.92 8.45
C ASN A 142 -1.62 -9.72 7.81
N THR A 143 -2.39 -8.92 7.08
CA THR A 143 -1.92 -7.70 6.43
C THR A 143 -2.95 -6.59 6.60
N PHE A 144 -2.50 -5.34 6.54
CA PHE A 144 -3.43 -4.21 6.42
C PHE A 144 -3.52 -3.80 4.95
N THR A 145 -4.30 -4.57 4.18
CA THR A 145 -4.51 -4.40 2.73
C THR A 145 -5.99 -4.43 2.39
N THR A 146 -6.34 -4.02 1.17
CA THR A 146 -7.71 -4.08 0.63
C THR A 146 -8.28 -5.49 0.65
N VAL A 147 -7.44 -6.52 0.53
CA VAL A 147 -7.84 -7.94 0.57
C VAL A 147 -8.27 -8.35 1.99
N ASP A 148 -7.49 -8.04 3.02
CA ASP A 148 -7.82 -8.41 4.39
C ASP A 148 -8.94 -7.54 4.97
N LEU A 149 -9.11 -6.33 4.45
CA LEU A 149 -10.30 -5.50 4.71
C LEU A 149 -11.56 -6.00 4.00
N GLY A 150 -11.44 -6.89 3.02
CA GLY A 150 -12.55 -7.44 2.24
C GLY A 150 -13.04 -6.54 1.10
N CYS A 151 -12.28 -5.50 0.74
CA CYS A 151 -12.62 -4.63 -0.39
C CYS A 151 -12.37 -5.32 -1.73
N GLU A 152 -11.42 -6.24 -1.77
CA GLU A 152 -11.05 -7.01 -2.96
C GLU A 152 -10.96 -8.51 -2.64
N ARG A 153 -11.27 -9.31 -3.65
CA ARG A 153 -11.05 -10.76 -3.57
C ARG A 153 -9.59 -11.08 -3.83
N GLY A 154 -8.84 -11.44 -2.78
CA GLY A 154 -7.49 -11.97 -2.90
C GLY A 154 -7.44 -13.39 -3.45
N ASN A 155 -6.24 -13.99 -3.44
CA ASN A 155 -6.00 -15.38 -3.85
C ASN A 155 -6.38 -16.41 -2.77
N ASN A 156 -6.93 -15.97 -1.64
CA ASN A 156 -7.31 -16.85 -0.54
C ASN A 156 -8.65 -17.54 -0.84
N LEU A 157 -8.73 -18.84 -0.58
CA LEU A 157 -9.98 -19.59 -0.66
C LEU A 157 -10.98 -19.12 0.41
N THR A 158 -10.48 -18.75 1.58
CA THR A 158 -11.24 -18.22 2.71
C THR A 158 -10.50 -17.05 3.32
N ASN A 159 -11.21 -15.98 3.65
CA ASN A 159 -10.69 -14.82 4.37
C ASN A 159 -11.65 -14.55 5.53
N MET A 160 -11.47 -15.30 6.61
CA MET A 160 -12.36 -15.20 7.80
C MET A 160 -11.64 -14.41 8.89
N VAL A 161 -12.30 -13.38 9.39
CA VAL A 161 -11.84 -12.54 10.49
C VAL A 161 -12.87 -12.58 11.61
N THR A 162 -12.41 -12.70 12.84
CA THR A 162 -13.27 -12.67 14.03
C THR A 162 -13.08 -11.35 14.77
N ARG A 163 -14.16 -10.65 15.06
CA ARG A 163 -14.17 -9.51 15.98
C ARG A 163 -14.42 -9.99 17.41
N LEU A 164 -13.47 -9.68 18.27
CA LEU A 164 -13.59 -9.85 19.72
C LEU A 164 -14.02 -8.53 20.36
N GLU A 165 -14.73 -8.64 21.46
CA GLU A 165 -15.22 -7.54 22.31
C GLU A 165 -14.67 -7.71 23.72
N ASN A 166 -14.92 -6.76 24.61
CA ASN A 166 -14.53 -6.88 26.02
C ASN A 166 -15.21 -8.10 26.67
N PRO A 167 -14.51 -8.83 27.59
CA PRO A 167 -13.20 -8.51 28.13
C PRO A 167 -12.01 -9.01 27.29
N ALA A 168 -12.22 -9.88 26.30
CA ALA A 168 -11.14 -10.50 25.54
C ALA A 168 -10.29 -9.44 24.79
N SER A 169 -10.93 -8.45 24.18
CA SER A 169 -10.25 -7.39 23.45
C SER A 169 -9.36 -6.52 24.34
N SER A 170 -9.74 -6.32 25.59
CA SER A 170 -8.91 -5.58 26.57
C SER A 170 -7.60 -6.29 26.89
N GLU A 171 -7.55 -7.63 26.83
CA GLU A 171 -6.31 -8.39 27.00
C GLU A 171 -5.37 -8.15 25.81
N PHE A 172 -5.90 -8.12 24.59
CA PHE A 172 -5.13 -7.79 23.39
C PHE A 172 -4.55 -6.36 23.47
N LEU A 173 -5.30 -5.41 23.98
CA LEU A 173 -4.83 -4.03 24.19
C LEU A 173 -3.67 -3.99 25.19
N ARG A 174 -3.80 -4.70 26.31
CA ARG A 174 -2.73 -4.79 27.31
C ARG A 174 -1.47 -5.44 26.74
N MET A 175 -1.64 -6.55 26.02
CA MET A 175 -0.54 -7.23 25.35
C MET A 175 0.14 -6.32 24.32
N PHE A 176 -0.64 -5.63 23.46
CA PHE A 176 -0.09 -4.70 22.47
C PHE A 176 0.71 -3.59 23.16
N ASN A 177 0.17 -2.95 24.20
CA ASN A 177 0.83 -1.88 24.91
C ASN A 177 2.15 -2.35 25.57
N SER A 178 2.18 -3.56 26.12
CA SER A 178 3.39 -4.17 26.69
C SER A 178 4.47 -4.36 25.63
N ILE A 179 4.11 -4.89 24.45
CA ILE A 179 5.04 -5.11 23.35
C ILE A 179 5.47 -3.76 22.75
N TRP A 180 4.56 -2.83 22.60
CA TRP A 180 4.83 -1.49 22.06
C TRP A 180 5.88 -0.72 22.87
N ALA A 181 5.89 -0.91 24.17
CA ALA A 181 6.83 -0.28 25.09
C ALA A 181 8.21 -0.95 25.14
N ASP A 182 8.37 -2.12 24.50
CA ASP A 182 9.61 -2.91 24.53
C ASP A 182 10.57 -2.44 23.44
N GLU A 183 11.50 -1.55 23.80
CA GLU A 183 12.49 -0.98 22.87
C GLU A 183 13.60 -1.98 22.50
N GLU A 184 13.74 -3.10 23.22
CA GLU A 184 14.72 -4.15 22.86
C GLU A 184 14.20 -4.99 21.68
N LYS A 185 12.88 -5.13 21.55
CA LYS A 185 12.25 -5.95 20.51
C LYS A 185 11.72 -5.16 19.32
N LEU A 186 11.40 -3.90 19.53
CA LEU A 186 10.84 -3.03 18.50
C LEU A 186 11.72 -1.83 18.23
N THR A 187 11.96 -1.53 16.97
CA THR A 187 12.63 -0.30 16.51
C THR A 187 11.61 0.60 15.81
N ASP A 188 11.67 1.91 16.11
CA ASP A 188 10.90 2.91 15.36
C ASP A 188 11.41 2.99 13.92
N VAL A 189 10.50 2.91 12.95
CA VAL A 189 10.76 2.96 11.51
C VAL A 189 9.83 3.93 10.80
N THR A 190 9.27 4.88 11.54
CA THR A 190 8.26 5.82 11.03
C THR A 190 8.81 6.67 9.89
N GLU A 191 9.99 7.24 10.06
CA GLU A 191 10.61 8.08 9.03
C GLU A 191 10.97 7.28 7.78
N GLU A 192 11.49 6.06 7.94
CA GLU A 192 11.81 5.17 6.82
C GLU A 192 10.58 4.81 6.00
N VAL A 193 9.45 4.54 6.66
CA VAL A 193 8.18 4.24 5.97
C VAL A 193 7.68 5.46 5.22
N ILE A 194 7.69 6.64 5.83
CA ILE A 194 7.26 7.89 5.21
C ILE A 194 8.17 8.22 4.02
N GLU A 195 9.48 8.05 4.15
CA GLU A 195 10.44 8.27 3.07
C GLU A 195 10.16 7.32 1.89
N MET A 196 9.97 6.02 2.17
CA MET A 196 9.64 5.04 1.13
C MET A 196 8.36 5.38 0.38
N ILE A 197 7.30 5.80 1.07
CA ILE A 197 6.05 6.21 0.43
C ILE A 197 6.26 7.53 -0.33
N SER A 198 7.07 8.43 0.18
CA SER A 198 7.38 9.71 -0.46
C SER A 198 8.08 9.53 -1.81
N THR A 199 8.86 8.47 -2.00
CA THR A 199 9.47 8.17 -3.31
C THR A 199 8.45 7.91 -4.41
N VAL A 200 7.25 7.44 -4.06
CA VAL A 200 6.17 7.15 -5.02
C VAL A 200 5.62 8.41 -5.68
N TYR A 201 5.58 9.52 -4.94
CA TYR A 201 4.99 10.77 -5.43
C TYR A 201 6.02 11.89 -5.67
N GLN A 202 7.32 11.63 -5.49
CA GLN A 202 8.35 12.59 -5.87
C GLN A 202 8.12 13.02 -7.31
N GLU A 203 8.00 14.33 -7.51
CA GLU A 203 7.78 14.90 -8.83
C GLU A 203 8.99 14.59 -9.71
N ASN A 204 8.78 13.79 -10.73
CA ASN A 204 9.73 13.73 -11.82
C ASN A 204 9.75 15.10 -12.48
N ALA A 205 10.94 15.59 -12.85
CA ALA A 205 11.06 16.84 -13.59
C ALA A 205 10.09 16.83 -14.78
N PRO A 206 9.46 17.98 -15.12
CA PRO A 206 8.51 18.06 -16.24
C PRO A 206 9.05 17.47 -17.53
N GLU A 207 10.36 17.61 -17.76
CA GLU A 207 11.07 17.02 -18.90
C GLU A 207 11.00 15.49 -18.89
N LEU A 208 11.14 14.84 -17.72
CA LEU A 208 11.06 13.39 -17.61
C LEU A 208 9.64 12.89 -17.87
N VAL A 209 8.61 13.58 -17.35
CA VAL A 209 7.21 13.25 -17.62
C VAL A 209 6.91 13.39 -19.09
N TYR A 210 7.36 14.47 -19.72
CA TYR A 210 7.22 14.70 -21.16
C TYR A 210 7.94 13.63 -21.98
N PHE A 211 9.17 13.29 -21.61
CA PHE A 211 9.93 12.21 -22.24
C PHE A 211 9.22 10.86 -22.14
N MET A 212 8.77 10.49 -20.94
CA MET A 212 8.04 9.24 -20.73
C MET A 212 6.76 9.17 -21.53
N THR A 213 6.05 10.30 -21.64
CA THR A 213 4.83 10.41 -22.45
C THR A 213 5.14 10.18 -23.93
N LEU A 214 6.14 10.87 -24.47
CA LEU A 214 6.57 10.68 -25.85
C LEU A 214 7.07 9.26 -26.10
N TYR A 215 7.88 8.73 -25.21
CA TYR A 215 8.40 7.36 -25.34
C TYR A 215 7.27 6.32 -25.43
N ASN A 216 6.26 6.43 -24.55
CA ASN A 216 5.15 5.49 -24.58
C ASN A 216 4.30 5.63 -25.85
N ILE A 217 4.02 6.86 -26.33
CA ILE A 217 3.31 7.10 -27.58
C ILE A 217 4.08 6.48 -28.75
N PHE A 218 5.38 6.71 -28.85
CA PHE A 218 6.19 6.16 -29.94
C PHE A 218 6.34 4.65 -29.82
N ASN A 219 6.43 4.10 -28.62
CA ASN A 219 6.57 2.65 -28.42
C ASN A 219 5.28 1.90 -28.76
N GLU A 220 4.10 2.44 -28.43
CA GLU A 220 2.82 1.89 -28.90
C GLU A 220 2.74 1.94 -30.45
N PHE A 221 3.12 3.09 -31.04
CA PHE A 221 3.11 3.25 -32.49
C PHE A 221 4.08 2.26 -33.19
N LEU A 222 5.26 2.01 -32.61
CA LEU A 222 6.21 1.04 -33.15
C LEU A 222 5.78 -0.41 -32.96
N ALA A 223 5.01 -0.71 -31.90
CA ALA A 223 4.47 -2.05 -31.69
C ALA A 223 3.33 -2.40 -32.66
N ASP A 224 2.60 -1.39 -33.14
CA ASP A 224 1.54 -1.54 -34.14
C ASP A 224 2.07 -1.64 -35.58
N ILE A 225 3.30 -1.23 -35.82
CA ILE A 225 3.95 -1.39 -37.13
C ILE A 225 4.58 -2.79 -37.15
N SER A 226 4.02 -3.69 -37.95
CA SER A 226 4.62 -5.01 -38.16
C SER A 226 6.02 -4.86 -38.77
N GLU A 227 6.97 -5.74 -38.40
CA GLU A 227 8.36 -5.74 -38.90
C GLU A 227 8.45 -5.74 -40.43
N ASP A 228 7.42 -6.23 -41.12
CA ASP A 228 7.32 -6.27 -42.58
C ASP A 228 7.06 -4.90 -43.23
N VAL A 229 6.65 -3.89 -42.48
CA VAL A 229 6.33 -2.54 -42.97
C VAL A 229 7.49 -1.56 -42.79
N LEU A 230 8.46 -1.86 -41.94
CA LEU A 230 9.66 -1.05 -41.78
C LEU A 230 10.63 -1.34 -42.94
N PRO A 231 10.85 -0.40 -43.87
CA PRO A 231 11.89 -0.61 -44.89
C PRO A 231 13.23 -0.73 -44.16
N ASN A 232 13.82 -1.91 -44.22
CA ASN A 232 15.18 -2.12 -43.80
C ASN A 232 16.06 -1.08 -44.48
N GLU A 233 16.73 -0.21 -43.72
CA GLU A 233 17.83 0.69 -44.12
C GLU A 233 17.46 2.12 -44.61
N ALA A 234 16.20 2.51 -44.89
CA ALA A 234 15.97 3.76 -45.60
C ALA A 234 15.56 4.99 -44.78
N THR A 235 15.32 4.88 -43.48
CA THR A 235 14.74 6.03 -42.74
C THR A 235 15.78 6.94 -42.07
N GLY A 236 17.07 6.55 -41.98
CA GLY A 236 18.10 7.38 -41.31
C GLY A 236 17.76 7.79 -39.86
N PHE A 237 16.70 7.23 -39.30
CA PHE A 237 16.22 7.61 -37.97
C PHE A 237 17.22 7.18 -36.87
N LYS A 238 17.88 6.01 -37.05
CA LYS A 238 18.92 5.52 -36.13
C LYS A 238 20.19 6.39 -36.19
N ASP A 239 20.42 7.12 -37.28
CA ASP A 239 21.53 8.02 -37.43
C ASP A 239 21.19 9.48 -37.08
N SER A 240 19.95 9.72 -36.66
CA SER A 240 19.49 11.06 -36.30
C SER A 240 20.03 11.52 -34.96
N VAL A 241 20.24 12.83 -34.83
CA VAL A 241 20.65 13.47 -33.57
C VAL A 241 19.63 13.17 -32.44
N VAL A 242 18.37 12.94 -32.81
CA VAL A 242 17.28 12.60 -31.89
C VAL A 242 17.48 11.18 -31.33
N TRP A 243 17.81 10.20 -32.17
CA TRP A 243 18.07 8.84 -31.74
C TRP A 243 19.26 8.75 -30.77
N ASN A 244 20.36 9.41 -31.11
CA ASN A 244 21.56 9.46 -30.28
C ASN A 244 21.33 10.17 -28.92
N LYS A 245 20.42 11.13 -28.85
CA LYS A 245 20.02 11.79 -27.59
C LYS A 245 19.05 10.94 -26.76
N LEU A 246 18.24 10.10 -27.40
CA LEU A 246 17.27 9.24 -26.70
C LEU A 246 17.91 8.05 -25.98
N PHE A 247 19.07 7.57 -26.46
CA PHE A 247 19.73 6.36 -25.96
C PHE A 247 21.07 6.60 -25.24
N ASN A 248 21.45 7.85 -24.97
CA ASN A 248 22.64 8.21 -24.19
C ASN A 248 22.33 8.57 -22.72
N PHE A 249 21.26 7.97 -22.14
CA PHE A 249 20.95 8.07 -20.72
C PHE A 249 20.95 6.70 -20.08
#